data_c84bd46f37ddba6d58b461b5114a24ae
#
_entry.id   c84bd46f37ddba6d58b461b5114a24ae
#
_cell.length_a   1.000
_cell.length_b   1.000
_cell.length_c   1.000
_cell.angle_alpha   90.00
_cell.angle_beta   90.00
_cell.angle_gamma   90.00
#
_symmetry.space_group_name_H-M   'P 1'
#
loop_
_entity.id
_entity.type
_entity.pdbx_description
1 polymer ?
#
loop_
_entity_poly.entity_id
_entity_poly.type
_entity_poly.pdbx_seq_one_letter_code
_entity_poly.pdbx_strand_id
1 'polypeptide(L)'
;FKARVTALRDSTPDLKSIEFEALVDSIRDIALGIIAISPDMPKEAAFAIKNIDSKRGIINFICSNLELSDEDRQSLLESPGLLARARKLLEILVREQQLVELKNEIQSRVKQEIDKQQRDYYLQQQMRTIQDELGEGADSELEGLREKASKKNWPKEVAELFEKEITKLERLNPAVAEYSVQVTYLQLMLELPWNDVTQDNLDLKCAREQLDHDHFGLDEVKERLLEHLAVIKLKGDLKSPILCLYGPPGVGKTSLGKSVAAALGRKFGRISLGGLHDEAEIRGHRRTYIGAMPGRIIQTIKRCGSSNPVIILDEVDKVTVSNHGDPSSALLEVLDPEQNTTFHDNYLDTEYDLSKVLFIATANNIGNINPALRDRMEMINIPGYILEEKVRIGLDHLLSLIHISEPTR
;
A
#
# COMPACT_ATOMS: atom_id res chain seq x y z
N PHE A 1 -41.38 7.17 -38.86
CA PHE A 1 -40.61 5.94 -38.86
C PHE A 1 -41.55 4.78 -39.29
N LYS A 2 -41.15 3.93 -40.24
CA LYS A 2 -41.85 2.68 -40.58
C LYS A 2 -40.99 1.53 -40.10
N ALA A 3 -41.55 0.61 -39.32
CA ALA A 3 -40.87 -0.59 -38.86
C ALA A 3 -41.49 -1.84 -39.50
N ARG A 4 -40.66 -2.84 -39.81
CA ARG A 4 -41.12 -4.16 -40.26
C ARG A 4 -41.18 -5.03 -39.00
N VAL A 5 -42.38 -5.44 -38.60
CA VAL A 5 -42.59 -6.27 -37.42
C VAL A 5 -42.78 -7.71 -37.86
N THR A 6 -41.99 -8.62 -37.30
CA THR A 6 -42.13 -10.07 -37.46
C THR A 6 -42.48 -10.69 -36.13
N ALA A 7 -43.58 -11.39 -36.02
CA ALA A 7 -43.98 -12.07 -34.79
C ALA A 7 -43.08 -13.30 -34.57
N LEU A 8 -42.30 -13.29 -33.51
CA LEU A 8 -41.54 -14.46 -33.05
C LEU A 8 -42.46 -15.39 -32.26
N ARG A 9 -42.59 -16.65 -32.73
CA ARG A 9 -43.31 -17.68 -31.97
C ARG A 9 -42.34 -18.40 -31.06
N ASP A 10 -42.57 -18.36 -29.76
CA ASP A 10 -41.81 -19.16 -28.78
C ASP A 10 -42.02 -20.65 -29.07
N SER A 11 -40.95 -21.40 -29.26
CA SER A 11 -41.03 -22.86 -29.24
C SER A 11 -41.27 -23.31 -27.81
N THR A 12 -42.39 -23.94 -27.53
CA THR A 12 -42.69 -24.52 -26.22
C THR A 12 -42.06 -25.90 -26.12
N PRO A 13 -41.14 -26.13 -25.15
CA PRO A 13 -40.63 -27.47 -24.87
C PRO A 13 -41.78 -28.37 -24.34
N ASP A 14 -41.57 -29.68 -24.33
CA ASP A 14 -42.44 -30.57 -23.60
C ASP A 14 -42.39 -30.21 -22.10
N LEU A 15 -43.45 -29.58 -21.61
CA LEU A 15 -43.58 -29.07 -20.24
C LEU A 15 -43.57 -30.19 -19.19
N LYS A 16 -43.64 -31.44 -19.63
CA LYS A 16 -43.56 -32.66 -18.79
C LYS A 16 -42.14 -33.26 -18.79
N SER A 17 -41.21 -32.67 -19.54
CA SER A 17 -39.80 -33.13 -19.47
C SER A 17 -39.22 -32.95 -18.09
N ILE A 18 -38.68 -34.01 -17.53
CA ILE A 18 -38.01 -34.02 -16.22
C ILE A 18 -36.84 -32.99 -16.17
N GLU A 19 -36.15 -32.86 -17.33
CA GLU A 19 -35.04 -31.89 -17.45
C GLU A 19 -35.54 -30.45 -17.33
N PHE A 20 -36.63 -30.10 -17.98
CA PHE A 20 -37.20 -28.75 -17.93
C PHE A 20 -37.78 -28.45 -16.55
N GLU A 21 -38.33 -29.43 -15.85
CA GLU A 21 -38.82 -29.27 -14.48
C GLU A 21 -37.70 -28.97 -13.50
N ALA A 22 -36.65 -29.79 -13.52
CA ALA A 22 -35.47 -29.59 -12.69
C ALA A 22 -34.80 -28.22 -12.94
N LEU A 23 -34.78 -27.77 -14.21
CA LEU A 23 -34.24 -26.47 -14.59
C LEU A 23 -35.05 -25.31 -13.98
N VAL A 24 -36.39 -25.37 -14.05
CA VAL A 24 -37.27 -24.35 -13.49
C VAL A 24 -37.19 -24.30 -11.97
N ASP A 25 -37.10 -25.48 -11.31
CA ASP A 25 -36.94 -25.54 -9.87
C ASP A 25 -35.58 -24.94 -9.42
N SER A 26 -34.48 -25.24 -10.12
CA SER A 26 -33.19 -24.63 -9.88
C SER A 26 -33.22 -23.11 -10.05
N ILE A 27 -33.87 -22.60 -11.08
CA ILE A 27 -34.07 -21.17 -11.32
C ILE A 27 -34.85 -20.54 -10.16
N ARG A 28 -35.92 -21.20 -9.69
CA ARG A 28 -36.71 -20.73 -8.53
C ARG A 28 -35.90 -20.63 -7.27
N ASP A 29 -35.15 -21.69 -6.95
CA ASP A 29 -34.35 -21.77 -5.73
C ASP A 29 -33.25 -20.70 -5.69
N ILE A 30 -32.52 -20.53 -6.79
CA ILE A 30 -31.47 -19.51 -6.88
C ILE A 30 -32.06 -18.10 -6.80
N ALA A 31 -33.18 -17.84 -7.51
CA ALA A 31 -33.84 -16.54 -7.44
C ALA A 31 -34.33 -16.21 -6.02
N LEU A 32 -34.88 -17.17 -5.31
CA LEU A 32 -35.25 -17.00 -3.89
C LEU A 32 -34.03 -16.78 -3.01
N GLY A 33 -32.92 -17.45 -3.28
CA GLY A 33 -31.63 -17.25 -2.62
C GLY A 33 -31.12 -15.82 -2.78
N ILE A 34 -31.13 -15.30 -4.00
CA ILE A 34 -30.71 -13.92 -4.31
C ILE A 34 -31.59 -12.90 -3.55
N ILE A 35 -32.94 -13.08 -3.59
CA ILE A 35 -33.87 -12.20 -2.87
C ILE A 35 -33.67 -12.24 -1.36
N ALA A 36 -33.31 -13.38 -0.79
CA ALA A 36 -33.08 -13.51 0.64
C ALA A 36 -31.82 -12.76 1.10
N ILE A 37 -30.83 -12.68 0.24
CA ILE A 37 -29.51 -12.11 0.56
C ILE A 37 -29.40 -10.63 0.14
N SER A 38 -30.16 -10.21 -0.90
CA SER A 38 -30.12 -8.84 -1.42
C SER A 38 -30.97 -7.90 -0.57
N PRO A 39 -30.38 -6.82 0.00
CA PRO A 39 -31.14 -5.83 0.75
C PRO A 39 -32.02 -4.94 -0.14
N ASP A 40 -31.72 -4.85 -1.43
CA ASP A 40 -32.34 -3.95 -2.38
C ASP A 40 -33.61 -4.55 -3.03
N MET A 41 -33.85 -5.86 -2.85
CA MET A 41 -35.02 -6.53 -3.43
C MET A 41 -36.22 -6.60 -2.48
N PRO A 42 -37.43 -6.24 -2.95
CA PRO A 42 -38.65 -6.31 -2.14
C PRO A 42 -38.97 -7.78 -1.79
N LYS A 43 -39.24 -8.05 -0.52
CA LYS A 43 -39.59 -9.39 -0.03
C LYS A 43 -40.88 -9.95 -0.66
N GLU A 44 -41.71 -9.09 -1.18
CA GLU A 44 -42.92 -9.43 -1.93
C GLU A 44 -42.63 -10.17 -3.22
N ALA A 45 -41.48 -9.98 -3.84
CA ALA A 45 -41.05 -10.71 -5.03
C ALA A 45 -40.85 -12.22 -4.72
N ALA A 46 -40.37 -12.57 -3.55
CA ALA A 46 -40.23 -13.96 -3.09
C ALA A 46 -41.63 -14.64 -2.98
N PHE A 47 -42.62 -13.90 -2.47
CA PHE A 47 -43.99 -14.42 -2.37
C PHE A 47 -44.62 -14.62 -3.75
N ALA A 48 -44.38 -13.72 -4.70
CA ALA A 48 -44.84 -13.84 -6.04
C ALA A 48 -44.25 -15.08 -6.74
N ILE A 49 -42.95 -15.31 -6.65
CA ILE A 49 -42.26 -16.47 -7.25
C ILE A 49 -42.80 -17.79 -6.67
N LYS A 50 -43.16 -17.85 -5.40
CA LYS A 50 -43.72 -19.07 -4.76
C LYS A 50 -45.12 -19.37 -5.21
N ASN A 51 -45.90 -18.36 -5.58
CA ASN A 51 -47.33 -18.51 -5.93
C ASN A 51 -47.61 -18.59 -7.47
N ILE A 52 -46.58 -18.55 -8.31
CA ILE A 52 -46.74 -18.70 -9.73
C ILE A 52 -46.70 -20.19 -10.09
N ASP A 53 -47.83 -20.77 -10.49
CA ASP A 53 -47.93 -22.17 -10.92
C ASP A 53 -47.40 -22.43 -12.34
N SER A 54 -47.41 -21.44 -13.18
CA SER A 54 -46.97 -21.56 -14.56
C SER A 54 -45.45 -21.52 -14.69
N LYS A 55 -44.84 -22.62 -15.15
CA LYS A 55 -43.39 -22.71 -15.42
C LYS A 55 -42.89 -21.59 -16.35
N ARG A 56 -43.67 -21.25 -17.38
CA ARG A 56 -43.40 -20.11 -18.28
C ARG A 56 -43.55 -18.78 -17.55
N GLY A 57 -44.55 -18.67 -16.67
CA GLY A 57 -44.80 -17.48 -15.87
C GLY A 57 -43.64 -17.17 -14.93
N ILE A 58 -43.07 -18.17 -14.29
CA ILE A 58 -41.89 -18.02 -13.39
C ILE A 58 -40.69 -17.46 -14.15
N ILE A 59 -40.33 -18.09 -15.29
CA ILE A 59 -39.18 -17.67 -16.09
C ILE A 59 -39.34 -16.20 -16.51
N ASN A 60 -40.50 -15.84 -17.06
CA ASN A 60 -40.75 -14.48 -17.53
C ASN A 60 -40.81 -13.48 -16.38
N PHE A 61 -41.39 -13.85 -15.24
CA PHE A 61 -41.44 -12.99 -14.04
C PHE A 61 -40.03 -12.69 -13.51
N ILE A 62 -39.19 -13.70 -13.42
CA ILE A 62 -37.80 -13.52 -12.96
C ILE A 62 -37.02 -12.65 -13.95
N CYS A 63 -37.11 -12.91 -15.27
CA CYS A 63 -36.47 -12.10 -16.29
C CYS A 63 -36.87 -10.61 -16.24
N SER A 64 -38.13 -10.32 -15.86
CA SER A 64 -38.65 -8.94 -15.83
C SER A 64 -38.32 -8.18 -14.53
N ASN A 65 -38.11 -8.87 -13.41
CA ASN A 65 -37.98 -8.27 -12.10
C ASN A 65 -36.55 -8.32 -11.52
N LEU A 66 -35.65 -9.06 -12.14
CA LEU A 66 -34.23 -9.03 -11.77
C LEU A 66 -33.53 -7.79 -12.35
N GLU A 67 -32.63 -7.21 -11.56
CA GLU A 67 -31.73 -6.14 -12.02
C GLU A 67 -30.61 -6.74 -12.87
N LEU A 68 -30.93 -6.99 -14.14
CA LEU A 68 -29.98 -7.51 -15.14
C LEU A 68 -29.38 -6.35 -15.95
N SER A 69 -28.18 -6.55 -16.46
CA SER A 69 -27.60 -5.64 -17.45
C SER A 69 -28.46 -5.58 -18.72
N ASP A 70 -28.42 -4.47 -19.45
CA ASP A 70 -29.17 -4.31 -20.69
C ASP A 70 -28.78 -5.36 -21.73
N GLU A 71 -27.51 -5.78 -21.75
CA GLU A 71 -26.99 -6.85 -22.62
C GLU A 71 -27.61 -8.21 -22.27
N ASP A 72 -27.69 -8.55 -20.99
CA ASP A 72 -28.30 -9.80 -20.53
C ASP A 72 -29.80 -9.82 -20.79
N ARG A 73 -30.51 -8.71 -20.56
CA ARG A 73 -31.95 -8.56 -20.88
C ARG A 73 -32.19 -8.77 -22.35
N GLN A 74 -31.41 -8.12 -23.22
CA GLN A 74 -31.54 -8.27 -24.67
C GLN A 74 -31.26 -9.70 -25.09
N SER A 75 -30.24 -10.32 -24.53
CA SER A 75 -29.86 -11.70 -24.83
C SER A 75 -30.92 -12.73 -24.44
N LEU A 76 -31.65 -12.50 -23.34
CA LEU A 76 -32.79 -13.33 -22.92
C LEU A 76 -34.01 -13.15 -23.86
N LEU A 77 -34.27 -11.91 -24.32
CA LEU A 77 -35.34 -11.62 -25.29
C LEU A 77 -35.10 -12.27 -26.65
N GLU A 78 -33.86 -12.30 -27.12
CA GLU A 78 -33.47 -12.88 -28.40
C GLU A 78 -33.42 -14.41 -28.38
N SER A 79 -33.49 -15.04 -27.19
CA SER A 79 -33.41 -16.51 -27.07
C SER A 79 -34.59 -17.22 -27.77
N PRO A 80 -34.32 -18.12 -28.69
CA PRO A 80 -35.34 -18.65 -29.67
C PRO A 80 -36.32 -19.66 -29.11
N GLY A 81 -36.42 -19.81 -27.79
CA GLY A 81 -37.37 -20.72 -27.16
C GLY A 81 -37.27 -20.74 -25.65
N LEU A 82 -38.32 -21.22 -25.00
CA LEU A 82 -38.45 -21.21 -23.55
C LEU A 82 -37.32 -22.00 -22.83
N LEU A 83 -36.90 -23.14 -23.37
CA LEU A 83 -35.83 -23.96 -22.82
C LEU A 83 -34.45 -23.25 -22.92
N ALA A 84 -34.16 -22.63 -24.07
CA ALA A 84 -32.92 -21.90 -24.27
C ALA A 84 -32.85 -20.67 -23.34
N ARG A 85 -33.99 -19.95 -23.21
CA ARG A 85 -34.12 -18.82 -22.28
C ARG A 85 -33.92 -19.25 -20.82
N ALA A 86 -34.50 -20.39 -20.42
CA ALA A 86 -34.37 -20.91 -19.08
C ALA A 86 -32.92 -21.30 -18.74
N ARG A 87 -32.18 -21.96 -19.64
CA ARG A 87 -30.77 -22.30 -19.45
C ARG A 87 -29.89 -21.03 -19.29
N LYS A 88 -30.12 -20.05 -20.16
CA LYS A 88 -29.39 -18.79 -20.11
C LYS A 88 -29.72 -17.98 -18.86
N LEU A 89 -30.99 -17.97 -18.45
CA LEU A 89 -31.42 -17.36 -17.20
C LEU A 89 -30.73 -18.02 -15.99
N LEU A 90 -30.63 -19.35 -15.98
CA LEU A 90 -29.93 -20.06 -14.90
C LEU A 90 -28.46 -19.66 -14.82
N GLU A 91 -27.76 -19.56 -15.94
CA GLU A 91 -26.36 -19.12 -16.01
C GLU A 91 -26.17 -17.70 -15.44
N ILE A 92 -27.06 -16.79 -15.85
CA ILE A 92 -27.05 -15.41 -15.33
C ILE A 92 -27.32 -15.38 -13.82
N LEU A 93 -28.33 -16.14 -13.35
CA LEU A 93 -28.68 -16.19 -11.92
C LEU A 93 -27.55 -16.72 -11.04
N VAL A 94 -26.83 -17.76 -11.50
CA VAL A 94 -25.68 -18.29 -10.76
C VAL A 94 -24.58 -17.24 -10.63
N ARG A 95 -24.31 -16.49 -11.70
CA ARG A 95 -23.35 -15.39 -11.70
C ARG A 95 -23.79 -14.27 -10.74
N GLU A 96 -25.05 -13.86 -10.79
CA GLU A 96 -25.60 -12.82 -9.91
C GLU A 96 -25.59 -13.26 -8.44
N GLN A 97 -25.91 -14.50 -8.14
CA GLN A 97 -25.82 -15.02 -6.78
C GLN A 97 -24.40 -14.88 -6.21
N GLN A 98 -23.40 -15.30 -6.99
CA GLN A 98 -21.98 -15.18 -6.57
C GLN A 98 -21.57 -13.71 -6.34
N LEU A 99 -22.04 -12.79 -7.17
CA LEU A 99 -21.78 -11.36 -7.00
C LEU A 99 -22.41 -10.79 -5.74
N VAL A 100 -23.67 -11.15 -5.45
CA VAL A 100 -24.38 -10.71 -4.25
C VAL A 100 -23.75 -11.29 -2.98
N GLU A 101 -23.36 -12.55 -2.99
CA GLU A 101 -22.66 -13.20 -1.87
C GLU A 101 -21.33 -12.50 -1.61
N LEU A 102 -20.52 -12.23 -2.64
CA LEU A 102 -19.25 -11.52 -2.51
C LEU A 102 -19.43 -10.08 -1.98
N LYS A 103 -20.43 -9.35 -2.50
CA LYS A 103 -20.77 -8.00 -2.05
C LYS A 103 -21.11 -7.97 -0.56
N ASN A 104 -21.92 -8.94 -0.10
CA ASN A 104 -22.29 -9.06 1.30
C ASN A 104 -21.11 -9.44 2.21
N GLU A 105 -20.23 -10.32 1.74
CA GLU A 105 -19.03 -10.67 2.48
C GLU A 105 -18.10 -9.45 2.67
N ILE A 106 -17.89 -8.67 1.59
CA ILE A 106 -17.11 -7.43 1.65
C ILE A 106 -17.75 -6.42 2.61
N GLN A 107 -19.06 -6.20 2.51
CA GLN A 107 -19.78 -5.28 3.40
C GLN A 107 -19.71 -5.71 4.86
N SER A 108 -19.83 -7.01 5.14
CA SER A 108 -19.71 -7.55 6.48
C SER A 108 -18.29 -7.34 7.06
N ARG A 109 -17.26 -7.59 6.27
CA ARG A 109 -15.86 -7.35 6.68
C ARG A 109 -15.60 -5.86 6.96
N VAL A 110 -16.05 -4.98 6.07
CA VAL A 110 -15.92 -3.52 6.27
C VAL A 110 -16.64 -3.06 7.53
N LYS A 111 -17.87 -3.56 7.76
CA LYS A 111 -18.62 -3.24 8.97
C LYS A 111 -17.91 -3.71 10.24
N GLN A 112 -17.40 -4.95 10.24
CA GLN A 112 -16.62 -5.47 11.38
C GLN A 112 -15.36 -4.65 11.65
N GLU A 113 -14.70 -4.17 10.60
CA GLU A 113 -13.48 -3.36 10.74
C GLU A 113 -13.79 -1.96 11.30
N ILE A 114 -14.89 -1.35 10.85
CA ILE A 114 -15.40 -0.07 11.39
C ILE A 114 -15.82 -0.22 12.86
N ASP A 115 -16.59 -1.28 13.20
CA ASP A 115 -17.03 -1.55 14.56
C ASP A 115 -15.83 -1.78 15.50
N LYS A 116 -14.79 -2.48 15.02
CA LYS A 116 -13.53 -2.66 15.76
C LYS A 116 -12.82 -1.34 16.01
N GLN A 117 -12.66 -0.51 14.97
CA GLN A 117 -12.02 0.80 15.12
C GLN A 117 -12.78 1.73 16.07
N GLN A 118 -14.13 1.73 16.00
CA GLN A 118 -14.96 2.51 16.93
C GLN A 118 -14.82 2.00 18.38
N ARG A 119 -14.76 0.69 18.56
CA ARG A 119 -14.59 0.10 19.88
C ARG A 119 -13.21 0.42 20.48
N ASP A 120 -12.16 0.34 19.65
CA ASP A 120 -10.80 0.66 20.07
C ASP A 120 -10.67 2.15 20.44
N TYR A 121 -11.29 3.02 19.65
CA TYR A 121 -11.38 4.46 19.96
C TYR A 121 -12.11 4.71 21.29
N TYR A 122 -13.27 4.08 21.51
CA TYR A 122 -14.05 4.23 22.73
C TYR A 122 -13.29 3.70 23.96
N LEU A 123 -12.60 2.57 23.84
CA LEU A 123 -11.76 2.03 24.91
C LEU A 123 -10.58 2.93 25.24
N GLN A 124 -9.93 3.53 24.22
CA GLN A 124 -8.89 4.52 24.44
C GLN A 124 -9.41 5.78 25.14
N GLN A 125 -10.61 6.23 24.80
CA GLN A 125 -11.23 7.38 25.43
C GLN A 125 -11.61 7.08 26.89
N GLN A 126 -12.16 5.89 27.18
CA GLN A 126 -12.41 5.46 28.57
C GLN A 126 -11.12 5.35 29.37
N MET A 127 -10.07 4.77 28.79
CA MET A 127 -8.75 4.70 29.45
C MET A 127 -8.21 6.09 29.79
N ARG A 128 -8.34 7.05 28.88
CA ARG A 128 -7.98 8.45 29.14
C ARG A 128 -8.81 9.05 30.29
N THR A 129 -10.12 8.90 30.25
CA THR A 129 -10.99 9.42 31.32
C THR A 129 -10.64 8.83 32.69
N ILE A 130 -10.35 7.54 32.74
CA ILE A 130 -9.92 6.87 33.98
C ILE A 130 -8.54 7.39 34.45
N GLN A 131 -7.61 7.62 33.54
CA GLN A 131 -6.30 8.20 33.87
C GLN A 131 -6.43 9.64 34.37
N ASP A 132 -7.29 10.43 33.75
CA ASP A 132 -7.59 11.81 34.18
C ASP A 132 -8.26 11.85 35.56
N GLU A 133 -9.18 10.92 35.86
CA GLU A 133 -9.83 10.80 37.18
C GLU A 133 -8.89 10.31 38.28
N LEU A 134 -7.87 9.53 37.92
CA LEU A 134 -6.86 9.06 38.86
C LEU A 134 -5.77 10.09 39.16
N GLY A 135 -5.78 11.25 38.47
CA GLY A 135 -4.80 12.33 38.65
C GLY A 135 -3.37 11.99 38.18
N GLU A 136 -3.19 10.83 37.50
CA GLU A 136 -1.89 10.35 37.01
C GLU A 136 -1.60 10.78 35.56
N GLY A 137 -2.57 11.45 34.86
CA GLY A 137 -2.52 11.52 33.41
C GLY A 137 -1.48 12.48 32.83
N ALA A 138 -1.56 13.75 33.13
CA ALA A 138 -0.79 14.77 32.39
C ALA A 138 0.62 14.95 32.96
N ASP A 139 0.77 15.00 34.30
CA ASP A 139 2.06 15.21 34.92
C ASP A 139 2.99 13.98 34.77
N SER A 140 2.45 12.76 34.86
CA SER A 140 3.18 11.52 34.64
C SER A 140 3.60 11.35 33.16
N GLU A 141 2.77 11.79 32.22
CA GLU A 141 3.12 11.78 30.78
C GLU A 141 4.26 12.75 30.48
N LEU A 142 4.22 13.95 31.06
CA LEU A 142 5.28 14.96 30.93
C LEU A 142 6.59 14.50 31.55
N GLU A 143 6.55 13.91 32.74
CA GLU A 143 7.74 13.33 33.38
C GLU A 143 8.32 12.19 32.54
N GLY A 144 7.48 11.32 32.01
CA GLY A 144 7.89 10.23 31.12
C GLY A 144 8.54 10.72 29.83
N LEU A 145 8.05 11.82 29.23
CA LEU A 145 8.66 12.45 28.05
C LEU A 145 10.04 13.05 28.40
N ARG A 146 10.17 13.71 29.55
CA ARG A 146 11.47 14.27 30.04
C ARG A 146 12.49 13.19 30.36
N GLU A 147 12.06 12.09 30.99
CA GLU A 147 12.94 10.96 31.27
C GLU A 147 13.50 10.33 30.00
N LYS A 148 12.65 10.12 28.98
CA LYS A 148 13.08 9.62 27.67
C LYS A 148 14.02 10.60 26.98
N ALA A 149 13.72 11.89 27.04
CA ALA A 149 14.55 12.95 26.46
C ALA A 149 15.96 13.02 27.08
N SER A 150 16.08 12.84 28.39
CA SER A 150 17.36 12.85 29.07
C SER A 150 18.30 11.71 28.68
N LYS A 151 17.72 10.59 28.21
CA LYS A 151 18.45 9.39 27.73
C LYS A 151 18.82 9.45 26.25
N LYS A 152 18.29 10.44 25.52
CA LYS A 152 18.45 10.57 24.07
C LYS A 152 19.67 11.40 23.72
N ASN A 153 20.41 10.96 22.68
CA ASN A 153 21.54 11.70 22.16
C ASN A 153 21.08 12.69 21.06
N TRP A 154 20.79 13.93 21.48
CA TRP A 154 20.26 14.97 20.59
C TRP A 154 21.33 15.89 20.03
N PRO A 155 21.16 16.48 18.84
CA PRO A 155 21.77 17.75 18.49
C PRO A 155 21.29 18.84 19.44
N LYS A 156 22.19 19.80 19.78
CA LYS A 156 21.88 20.87 20.77
C LYS A 156 20.62 21.66 20.40
N GLU A 157 20.47 22.01 19.14
CA GLU A 157 19.37 22.79 18.64
C GLU A 157 18.02 22.04 18.79
N VAL A 158 18.03 20.72 18.57
CA VAL A 158 16.86 19.86 18.73
C VAL A 158 16.48 19.73 20.21
N ALA A 159 17.46 19.60 21.11
CA ALA A 159 17.23 19.56 22.55
C ALA A 159 16.57 20.86 23.05
N GLU A 160 17.07 22.00 22.60
CA GLU A 160 16.51 23.32 22.96
C GLU A 160 15.07 23.49 22.40
N LEU A 161 14.82 23.00 21.20
CA LEU A 161 13.48 23.00 20.59
C LEU A 161 12.53 22.11 21.40
N PHE A 162 12.97 20.91 21.77
CA PHE A 162 12.17 19.97 22.56
C PHE A 162 11.78 20.57 23.93
N GLU A 163 12.71 21.23 24.62
CA GLU A 163 12.43 21.88 25.91
C GLU A 163 11.44 23.05 25.76
N LYS A 164 11.53 23.82 24.69
CA LYS A 164 10.55 24.87 24.37
C LYS A 164 9.16 24.30 24.14
N GLU A 165 9.07 23.22 23.38
CA GLU A 165 7.80 22.58 23.01
C GLU A 165 7.17 21.84 24.22
N ILE A 166 7.98 21.25 25.13
CA ILE A 166 7.49 20.67 26.39
C ILE A 166 6.95 21.76 27.33
N THR A 167 7.63 22.90 27.41
CA THR A 167 7.16 24.04 28.21
C THR A 167 5.85 24.62 27.67
N LYS A 168 5.62 24.58 26.38
CA LYS A 168 4.31 24.93 25.79
C LYS A 168 3.23 23.92 26.18
N LEU A 169 3.58 22.61 26.13
CA LEU A 169 2.64 21.54 26.49
C LEU A 169 2.16 21.65 27.93
N GLU A 170 3.04 22.03 28.87
CA GLU A 170 2.69 22.25 30.28
C GLU A 170 1.63 23.35 30.51
N ARG A 171 1.58 24.30 29.56
CA ARG A 171 0.62 25.42 29.63
C ARG A 171 -0.70 25.14 28.93
N LEU A 172 -0.76 24.04 28.15
CA LEU A 172 -1.96 23.65 27.41
C LEU A 172 -2.90 22.85 28.31
N ASN A 173 -4.19 23.10 28.15
CA ASN A 173 -5.20 22.27 28.81
C ASN A 173 -5.26 20.89 28.14
N PRO A 174 -5.11 19.78 28.89
CA PRO A 174 -5.17 18.41 28.34
C PRO A 174 -6.47 18.07 27.58
N ALA A 175 -7.56 18.76 27.87
CA ALA A 175 -8.85 18.55 27.22
C ALA A 175 -8.95 19.14 25.80
N VAL A 176 -7.98 19.95 25.36
CA VAL A 176 -7.98 20.58 24.04
C VAL A 176 -7.28 19.70 23.02
N ALA A 177 -7.82 19.61 21.79
CA ALA A 177 -7.24 18.81 20.70
C ALA A 177 -5.77 19.16 20.40
N GLU A 178 -5.39 20.42 20.61
CA GLU A 178 -4.00 20.89 20.43
C GLU A 178 -3.01 20.17 21.34
N TYR A 179 -3.41 19.79 22.57
CA TYR A 179 -2.59 19.01 23.49
C TYR A 179 -2.17 17.66 22.87
N SER A 180 -3.11 16.90 22.29
CA SER A 180 -2.82 15.61 21.69
C SER A 180 -1.91 15.73 20.47
N VAL A 181 -2.07 16.79 19.68
CA VAL A 181 -1.18 17.08 18.53
C VAL A 181 0.24 17.36 19.01
N GLN A 182 0.37 18.14 20.10
CA GLN A 182 1.66 18.49 20.68
C GLN A 182 2.36 17.28 21.31
N VAL A 183 1.64 16.41 22.02
CA VAL A 183 2.16 15.15 22.55
C VAL A 183 2.67 14.25 21.41
N THR A 184 1.88 14.09 20.36
CA THR A 184 2.27 13.27 19.19
C THR A 184 3.54 13.80 18.52
N TYR A 185 3.70 15.11 18.45
CA TYR A 185 4.89 15.76 17.93
C TYR A 185 6.14 15.48 18.81
N LEU A 186 6.02 15.66 20.11
CA LEU A 186 7.12 15.38 21.06
C LEU A 186 7.50 13.89 21.07
N GLN A 187 6.52 12.99 20.96
CA GLN A 187 6.76 11.57 20.81
C GLN A 187 7.52 11.26 19.50
N LEU A 188 7.15 11.91 18.39
CA LEU A 188 7.89 11.76 17.13
C LEU A 188 9.33 12.20 17.27
N MET A 189 9.60 13.37 17.92
CA MET A 189 10.96 13.84 18.16
C MET A 189 11.78 12.84 18.98
N LEU A 190 11.18 12.19 19.98
CA LEU A 190 11.82 11.14 20.79
C LEU A 190 12.11 9.86 20.01
N GLU A 191 11.22 9.47 19.10
CA GLU A 191 11.35 8.24 18.33
C GLU A 191 12.35 8.35 17.17
N LEU A 192 12.64 9.58 16.71
CA LEU A 192 13.60 9.78 15.64
C LEU A 192 15.04 9.49 16.11
N PRO A 193 15.82 8.77 15.28
CA PRO A 193 17.21 8.42 15.59
C PRO A 193 18.16 9.58 15.17
N TRP A 194 18.23 10.65 15.95
CA TRP A 194 19.01 11.85 15.60
C TRP A 194 20.50 11.59 15.38
N ASN A 195 21.15 10.92 16.35
CA ASN A 195 22.57 10.57 16.31
C ASN A 195 22.81 9.06 16.45
N ASP A 196 21.76 8.25 16.36
CA ASP A 196 21.84 6.81 16.52
C ASP A 196 22.27 6.19 15.17
N VAL A 197 23.55 5.87 15.03
CA VAL A 197 24.14 5.28 13.82
C VAL A 197 24.44 3.80 14.02
N THR A 198 24.24 3.00 12.98
CA THR A 198 24.76 1.63 12.92
C THR A 198 26.21 1.64 12.46
N GLN A 199 27.02 0.69 12.96
CA GLN A 199 28.40 0.55 12.48
C GLN A 199 28.41 -0.05 11.08
N ASP A 200 29.12 0.61 10.16
CA ASP A 200 29.23 0.17 8.78
C ASP A 200 30.23 -0.96 8.64
N ASN A 201 29.81 -2.04 7.98
CA ASN A 201 30.71 -3.07 7.50
C ASN A 201 31.15 -2.75 6.08
N LEU A 202 32.31 -2.15 5.91
CA LEU A 202 32.88 -1.79 4.60
C LEU A 202 33.85 -2.86 4.09
N ASP A 203 33.65 -4.13 4.44
CA ASP A 203 34.40 -5.24 3.85
C ASP A 203 33.82 -5.63 2.47
N LEU A 204 34.55 -5.24 1.42
CA LEU A 204 34.15 -5.49 0.03
C LEU A 204 34.06 -6.97 -0.32
N LYS A 205 34.82 -7.85 0.40
CA LYS A 205 34.72 -9.30 0.18
C LYS A 205 33.39 -9.83 0.73
N CYS A 206 33.06 -9.50 1.95
CA CYS A 206 31.75 -9.80 2.53
C CYS A 206 30.59 -9.24 1.70
N ALA A 207 30.75 -8.01 1.19
CA ALA A 207 29.72 -7.40 0.35
C ALA A 207 29.53 -8.18 -0.97
N ARG A 208 30.62 -8.65 -1.59
CA ARG A 208 30.54 -9.50 -2.80
C ARG A 208 29.88 -10.83 -2.49
N GLU A 209 30.27 -11.51 -1.44
CA GLU A 209 29.69 -12.79 -1.02
C GLU A 209 28.17 -12.66 -0.75
N GLN A 210 27.74 -11.58 -0.10
CA GLN A 210 26.32 -11.31 0.14
C GLN A 210 25.55 -11.08 -1.16
N LEU A 211 26.11 -10.28 -2.09
CA LEU A 211 25.48 -10.02 -3.39
C LEU A 211 25.42 -11.28 -4.24
N ASP A 212 26.44 -12.13 -4.21
CA ASP A 212 26.49 -13.38 -4.94
C ASP A 212 25.54 -14.44 -4.39
N HIS A 213 25.37 -14.45 -3.06
CA HIS A 213 24.40 -15.31 -2.39
C HIS A 213 22.95 -14.94 -2.75
N ASP A 214 22.63 -13.62 -2.73
CA ASP A 214 21.25 -13.13 -2.87
C ASP A 214 20.82 -13.01 -4.35
N HIS A 215 21.75 -12.84 -5.28
CA HIS A 215 21.47 -12.56 -6.69
C HIS A 215 22.31 -13.43 -7.62
N PHE A 216 21.66 -14.19 -8.46
CA PHE A 216 22.31 -14.97 -9.50
C PHE A 216 22.69 -14.07 -10.69
N GLY A 217 23.90 -14.22 -11.23
CA GLY A 217 24.40 -13.43 -12.36
C GLY A 217 24.58 -11.94 -12.01
N LEU A 218 24.31 -11.05 -12.95
CA LEU A 218 24.41 -9.59 -12.82
C LEU A 218 25.83 -9.10 -12.43
N ASP A 219 26.89 -9.77 -12.92
CA ASP A 219 28.27 -9.53 -12.49
C ASP A 219 28.70 -8.07 -12.71
N GLU A 220 28.36 -7.45 -13.85
CA GLU A 220 28.66 -6.06 -14.14
C GLU A 220 27.97 -5.08 -13.15
N VAL A 221 26.71 -5.40 -12.80
CA VAL A 221 25.93 -4.59 -11.82
C VAL A 221 26.55 -4.71 -10.43
N LYS A 222 26.93 -5.93 -10.03
CA LYS A 222 27.59 -6.18 -8.74
C LYS A 222 28.94 -5.48 -8.66
N GLU A 223 29.72 -5.50 -9.74
CA GLU A 223 31.01 -4.78 -9.78
C GLU A 223 30.82 -3.29 -9.62
N ARG A 224 29.86 -2.68 -10.31
CA ARG A 224 29.55 -1.26 -10.16
C ARG A 224 29.10 -0.91 -8.74
N LEU A 225 28.27 -1.74 -8.12
CA LEU A 225 27.87 -1.56 -6.72
C LEU A 225 29.09 -1.63 -5.78
N LEU A 226 29.98 -2.58 -5.99
CA LEU A 226 31.21 -2.72 -5.18
C LEU A 226 32.19 -1.57 -5.40
N GLU A 227 32.33 -1.05 -6.63
CA GLU A 227 33.10 0.14 -6.93
C GLU A 227 32.57 1.35 -6.17
N HIS A 228 31.24 1.53 -6.16
CA HIS A 228 30.60 2.63 -5.40
C HIS A 228 30.86 2.49 -3.90
N LEU A 229 30.71 1.28 -3.35
CA LEU A 229 31.03 1.01 -1.94
C LEU A 229 32.51 1.24 -1.59
N ALA A 230 33.41 0.91 -2.53
CA ALA A 230 34.85 1.18 -2.39
C ALA A 230 35.13 2.70 -2.36
N VAL A 231 34.44 3.47 -3.19
CA VAL A 231 34.55 4.95 -3.17
C VAL A 231 34.09 5.51 -1.83
N ILE A 232 32.96 5.06 -1.31
CA ILE A 232 32.46 5.44 0.05
C ILE A 232 33.49 5.10 1.11
N LYS A 233 34.07 3.89 1.05
CA LYS A 233 35.12 3.44 1.99
C LYS A 233 36.37 4.34 1.94
N LEU A 234 36.80 4.76 0.76
CA LEU A 234 38.02 5.56 0.56
C LEU A 234 37.79 7.03 0.95
N LYS A 235 36.65 7.60 0.62
CA LYS A 235 36.33 9.00 0.92
C LYS A 235 35.93 9.19 2.37
N GLY A 236 35.32 8.19 3.00
CA GLY A 236 34.77 8.29 4.35
C GLY A 236 33.51 9.17 4.46
N ASP A 237 32.97 9.61 3.33
CA ASP A 237 31.72 10.36 3.23
C ASP A 237 30.80 9.79 2.13
N LEU A 238 29.52 10.15 2.17
CA LEU A 238 28.51 9.75 1.18
C LEU A 238 28.30 10.80 0.07
N LYS A 239 29.23 11.74 -0.08
CA LYS A 239 29.18 12.77 -1.14
C LYS A 239 29.53 12.19 -2.51
N SER A 240 28.90 11.09 -2.86
CA SER A 240 28.99 10.42 -4.16
C SER A 240 27.68 10.56 -4.90
N PRO A 241 27.66 10.48 -6.25
CA PRO A 241 26.41 10.42 -6.99
C PRO A 241 25.54 9.27 -6.48
N ILE A 242 24.23 9.51 -6.46
CA ILE A 242 23.29 8.51 -5.98
C ILE A 242 23.14 7.41 -7.03
N LEU A 243 23.15 6.15 -6.61
CA LEU A 243 22.94 5.03 -7.51
C LEU A 243 21.49 4.98 -7.99
N CYS A 244 21.29 4.89 -9.29
CA CYS A 244 19.99 4.62 -9.89
C CYS A 244 20.01 3.30 -10.67
N LEU A 245 19.31 2.31 -10.15
CA LEU A 245 19.15 1.00 -10.76
C LEU A 245 17.99 1.04 -11.76
N TYR A 246 18.25 0.98 -13.06
CA TYR A 246 17.20 1.02 -14.06
C TYR A 246 17.16 -0.25 -14.93
N GLY A 247 15.98 -0.63 -15.39
CA GLY A 247 15.78 -1.81 -16.23
C GLY A 247 14.33 -2.31 -16.18
N PRO A 248 14.01 -3.41 -16.86
CA PRO A 248 12.66 -3.94 -16.94
C PRO A 248 12.10 -4.27 -15.55
N PRO A 249 10.76 -4.31 -15.39
CA PRO A 249 10.15 -4.71 -14.13
C PRO A 249 10.47 -6.18 -13.81
N GLY A 250 10.55 -6.51 -12.51
CA GLY A 250 10.76 -7.89 -12.05
C GLY A 250 12.19 -8.39 -12.05
N VAL A 251 13.20 -7.56 -12.37
CA VAL A 251 14.62 -7.98 -12.37
C VAL A 251 15.30 -7.87 -11.00
N GLY A 252 14.58 -7.57 -9.93
CA GLY A 252 15.15 -7.54 -8.59
C GLY A 252 15.84 -6.25 -8.17
N LYS A 253 15.52 -5.09 -8.80
CA LYS A 253 16.12 -3.78 -8.45
C LYS A 253 16.03 -3.46 -6.96
N THR A 254 14.85 -3.62 -6.38
CA THR A 254 14.60 -3.34 -4.95
C THR A 254 15.30 -4.34 -4.04
N SER A 255 15.40 -5.61 -4.44
CA SER A 255 16.12 -6.63 -3.67
C SER A 255 17.64 -6.41 -3.68
N LEU A 256 18.21 -5.93 -4.78
CA LEU A 256 19.64 -5.53 -4.84
C LEU A 256 19.96 -4.45 -3.79
N GLY A 257 19.14 -3.42 -3.67
CA GLY A 257 19.34 -2.42 -2.64
C GLY A 257 19.18 -2.95 -1.21
N LYS A 258 18.30 -3.95 -1.00
CA LYS A 258 18.21 -4.64 0.29
C LYS A 258 19.49 -5.43 0.61
N SER A 259 20.06 -6.09 -0.39
CA SER A 259 21.33 -6.83 -0.22
C SER A 259 22.51 -5.90 0.02
N VAL A 260 22.54 -4.70 -0.59
CA VAL A 260 23.52 -3.65 -0.27
C VAL A 260 23.39 -3.21 1.19
N ALA A 261 22.16 -3.01 1.69
CA ALA A 261 21.94 -2.65 3.09
C ALA A 261 22.43 -3.76 4.04
N ALA A 262 22.14 -5.02 3.72
CA ALA A 262 22.61 -6.17 4.49
C ALA A 262 24.14 -6.29 4.48
N ALA A 263 24.79 -6.09 3.32
CA ALA A 263 26.25 -6.09 3.19
C ALA A 263 26.93 -5.00 4.04
N LEU A 264 26.33 -3.82 4.11
CA LEU A 264 26.81 -2.71 4.94
C LEU A 264 26.47 -2.86 6.43
N GLY A 265 25.60 -3.79 6.83
CA GLY A 265 25.08 -3.89 8.19
C GLY A 265 24.12 -2.75 8.56
N ARG A 266 23.59 -2.03 7.56
CA ARG A 266 22.68 -0.91 7.76
C ARG A 266 21.22 -1.36 7.75
N LYS A 267 20.37 -0.58 8.42
CA LYS A 267 18.91 -0.76 8.33
C LYS A 267 18.41 -0.40 6.93
N PHE A 268 17.34 -1.07 6.52
CA PHE A 268 16.75 -0.92 5.19
C PHE A 268 15.40 -0.23 5.25
N GLY A 269 15.21 0.80 4.42
CA GLY A 269 13.94 1.46 4.21
C GLY A 269 13.54 1.48 2.73
N ARG A 270 12.25 1.50 2.44
CA ARG A 270 11.72 1.62 1.08
C ARG A 270 10.65 2.70 1.05
N ILE A 271 10.73 3.58 0.06
CA ILE A 271 9.74 4.61 -0.26
C ILE A 271 9.32 4.41 -1.70
N SER A 272 8.05 4.08 -1.93
CA SER A 272 7.49 4.05 -3.29
C SER A 272 7.12 5.47 -3.70
N LEU A 273 7.68 5.92 -4.81
CA LEU A 273 7.41 7.23 -5.40
C LEU A 273 6.33 7.16 -6.49
N GLY A 274 5.94 5.93 -6.88
CA GLY A 274 4.85 5.73 -7.84
C GLY A 274 3.51 6.22 -7.27
N GLY A 275 2.88 7.18 -7.97
CA GLY A 275 1.62 7.78 -7.53
C GLY A 275 1.76 8.96 -6.57
N LEU A 276 2.98 9.46 -6.33
CA LEU A 276 3.19 10.71 -5.61
C LEU A 276 2.83 11.90 -6.50
N HIS A 277 1.96 12.76 -5.99
CA HIS A 277 1.49 13.95 -6.69
C HIS A 277 1.66 15.24 -5.89
N ASP A 278 2.00 15.14 -4.59
CA ASP A 278 2.13 16.25 -3.66
C ASP A 278 3.53 16.28 -3.05
N GLU A 279 4.16 17.46 -3.07
CA GLU A 279 5.45 17.71 -2.41
C GLU A 279 5.36 17.47 -0.90
N ALA A 280 4.20 17.73 -0.29
CA ALA A 280 3.97 17.52 1.13
C ALA A 280 4.10 16.04 1.56
N GLU A 281 3.97 15.08 0.64
CA GLU A 281 4.23 13.68 0.97
C GLU A 281 5.72 13.42 1.26
N ILE A 282 6.63 14.21 0.69
CA ILE A 282 8.08 14.11 0.92
C ILE A 282 8.51 14.97 2.10
N ARG A 283 8.07 16.25 2.11
CA ARG A 283 8.45 17.25 3.12
C ARG A 283 7.55 17.32 4.34
N GLY A 284 6.45 16.54 4.38
CA GLY A 284 5.48 16.61 5.47
C GLY A 284 4.50 17.79 5.34
N HIS A 285 3.41 17.72 6.08
CA HIS A 285 2.38 18.75 6.18
C HIS A 285 2.65 19.64 7.39
N ARG A 286 2.33 20.93 7.30
CA ARG A 286 2.44 21.83 8.46
C ARG A 286 1.56 21.35 9.61
N ARG A 287 2.07 21.32 10.84
CA ARG A 287 1.37 20.85 12.06
C ARG A 287 0.02 21.50 12.33
N THR A 288 -0.21 22.70 11.80
CA THR A 288 -1.46 23.45 11.97
C THR A 288 -2.65 22.83 11.27
N TYR A 289 -2.46 21.89 10.36
CA TYR A 289 -3.55 21.22 9.65
C TYR A 289 -4.00 19.97 10.40
N ILE A 290 -5.32 19.75 10.42
CA ILE A 290 -5.91 18.52 10.98
C ILE A 290 -5.47 17.33 10.10
N GLY A 291 -4.88 16.31 10.74
CA GLY A 291 -4.35 15.14 10.01
C GLY A 291 -2.95 15.36 9.42
N ALA A 292 -2.23 16.42 9.81
CA ALA A 292 -0.86 16.62 9.39
C ALA A 292 0.03 15.43 9.79
N MET A 293 0.91 15.04 8.88
CA MET A 293 1.87 13.95 9.07
C MET A 293 3.26 14.37 8.61
N PRO A 294 4.33 13.81 9.22
CA PRO A 294 5.68 14.01 8.74
C PRO A 294 5.86 13.40 7.35
N GLY A 295 6.85 13.90 6.61
CA GLY A 295 7.18 13.39 5.29
C GLY A 295 7.58 11.92 5.30
N ARG A 296 7.41 11.25 4.17
CA ARG A 296 7.72 9.81 4.02
C ARG A 296 9.17 9.48 4.35
N ILE A 297 10.09 10.41 4.13
CA ILE A 297 11.51 10.23 4.47
C ILE A 297 11.68 10.12 5.98
N ILE A 298 11.16 11.08 6.73
CA ILE A 298 11.21 11.10 8.20
C ILE A 298 10.48 9.87 8.79
N GLN A 299 9.32 9.51 8.24
CA GLN A 299 8.61 8.31 8.66
C GLN A 299 9.44 7.04 8.43
N THR A 300 10.17 6.96 7.31
CA THR A 300 11.00 5.79 6.99
C THR A 300 12.21 5.72 7.91
N ILE A 301 12.86 6.84 8.20
CA ILE A 301 13.97 6.92 9.15
C ILE A 301 13.52 6.49 10.55
N LYS A 302 12.37 6.98 11.01
CA LYS A 302 11.74 6.54 12.27
C LYS A 302 11.58 5.02 12.32
N ARG A 303 11.04 4.41 11.25
CA ARG A 303 10.85 2.95 11.15
C ARG A 303 12.17 2.18 11.15
N CYS A 304 13.20 2.74 10.54
CA CYS A 304 14.53 2.13 10.52
C CYS A 304 15.21 2.19 11.89
N GLY A 305 14.91 3.18 12.73
CA GLY A 305 15.51 3.35 14.05
C GLY A 305 17.02 3.64 14.00
N SER A 306 17.50 4.16 12.88
CA SER A 306 18.92 4.53 12.67
C SER A 306 18.99 5.76 11.76
N SER A 307 19.94 6.66 11.99
CA SER A 307 20.15 7.86 11.18
C SER A 307 20.97 7.62 9.91
N ASN A 308 21.54 6.42 9.74
CA ASN A 308 22.31 6.02 8.56
C ASN A 308 21.73 4.82 7.81
N PRO A 309 20.40 4.74 7.58
CA PRO A 309 19.82 3.62 6.84
C PRO A 309 20.20 3.66 5.35
N VAL A 310 19.97 2.54 4.66
CA VAL A 310 19.86 2.52 3.20
C VAL A 310 18.38 2.69 2.82
N ILE A 311 18.05 3.73 2.09
CA ILE A 311 16.68 4.02 1.66
C ILE A 311 16.57 3.85 0.15
N ILE A 312 15.67 2.96 -0.28
CA ILE A 312 15.31 2.84 -1.68
C ILE A 312 14.17 3.79 -2.02
N LEU A 313 14.43 4.61 -3.04
CA LEU A 313 13.44 5.45 -3.72
C LEU A 313 12.94 4.69 -4.96
N ASP A 314 11.84 3.98 -4.80
CA ASP A 314 11.34 3.07 -5.82
C ASP A 314 10.44 3.79 -6.81
N GLU A 315 10.62 3.48 -8.11
CA GLU A 315 9.83 4.05 -9.22
C GLU A 315 9.96 5.57 -9.39
N VAL A 316 11.20 6.10 -9.35
CA VAL A 316 11.47 7.54 -9.53
C VAL A 316 11.02 8.06 -10.92
N ASP A 317 10.89 7.19 -11.91
CA ASP A 317 10.39 7.48 -13.26
C ASP A 317 8.87 7.70 -13.32
N LYS A 318 8.15 7.43 -12.22
CA LYS A 318 6.70 7.66 -12.11
C LYS A 318 6.32 8.91 -11.34
N VAL A 319 7.30 9.68 -10.90
CA VAL A 319 7.05 10.98 -10.25
C VAL A 319 6.58 11.96 -11.31
N THR A 320 5.43 12.56 -11.09
CA THR A 320 4.81 13.53 -12.02
C THR A 320 4.58 14.86 -11.34
N VAL A 321 4.80 15.94 -12.07
CA VAL A 321 4.45 17.29 -11.63
C VAL A 321 2.93 17.43 -11.62
N SER A 322 2.37 17.96 -10.55
CA SER A 322 0.94 18.21 -10.42
C SER A 322 0.64 19.67 -10.02
N ASN A 323 -0.63 20.05 -10.06
CA ASN A 323 -1.07 21.38 -9.59
C ASN A 323 -0.89 21.59 -8.07
N HIS A 324 -0.56 20.55 -7.32
CA HIS A 324 -0.36 20.58 -5.86
C HIS A 324 1.13 20.65 -5.45
N GLY A 325 2.03 20.83 -6.40
CA GLY A 325 3.47 20.94 -6.17
C GLY A 325 4.30 20.08 -7.11
N ASP A 326 5.61 20.21 -6.98
CA ASP A 326 6.59 19.43 -7.72
C ASP A 326 7.38 18.52 -6.76
N PRO A 327 6.99 17.24 -6.61
CA PRO A 327 7.73 16.31 -5.77
C PRO A 327 9.20 16.14 -6.22
N SER A 328 9.50 16.41 -7.50
CA SER A 328 10.88 16.32 -8.01
C SER A 328 11.78 17.38 -7.37
N SER A 329 11.26 18.56 -7.07
CA SER A 329 12.04 19.62 -6.41
C SER A 329 12.38 19.24 -4.95
N ALA A 330 11.46 18.63 -4.22
CA ALA A 330 11.72 18.12 -2.89
C ALA A 330 12.76 16.96 -2.91
N LEU A 331 12.68 16.09 -3.92
CA LEU A 331 13.68 15.03 -4.10
C LEU A 331 15.06 15.60 -4.46
N LEU A 332 15.14 16.70 -5.22
CA LEU A 332 16.41 17.33 -5.52
C LEU A 332 17.14 17.80 -4.25
N GLU A 333 16.43 18.37 -3.28
CA GLU A 333 17.00 18.76 -1.99
C GLU A 333 17.49 17.53 -1.18
N VAL A 334 16.70 16.47 -1.16
CA VAL A 334 17.05 15.22 -0.45
C VAL A 334 18.29 14.57 -1.06
N LEU A 335 18.40 14.59 -2.38
CA LEU A 335 19.45 13.89 -3.14
C LEU A 335 20.69 14.76 -3.40
N ASP A 336 20.65 16.03 -3.05
CA ASP A 336 21.82 16.92 -3.16
C ASP A 336 22.68 16.84 -1.89
N PRO A 337 23.92 16.35 -1.98
CA PRO A 337 24.83 16.26 -0.83
C PRO A 337 25.15 17.61 -0.16
N GLU A 338 24.93 18.74 -0.85
CA GLU A 338 25.13 20.06 -0.29
C GLU A 338 23.93 20.57 0.51
N GLN A 339 22.73 20.09 0.17
CA GLN A 339 21.46 20.52 0.78
C GLN A 339 20.89 19.52 1.79
N ASN A 340 21.21 18.22 1.65
CA ASN A 340 20.63 17.16 2.46
C ASN A 340 21.04 17.17 3.94
N THR A 341 22.08 17.92 4.29
CA THR A 341 22.49 18.14 5.68
C THR A 341 21.47 18.96 6.47
N THR A 342 20.72 19.80 5.79
CA THR A 342 19.74 20.75 6.34
C THR A 342 18.34 20.49 5.79
N PHE A 343 17.98 19.20 5.59
CA PHE A 343 16.67 18.85 5.09
C PHE A 343 15.56 19.31 6.05
N HIS A 344 14.67 20.15 5.56
CA HIS A 344 13.56 20.69 6.34
C HIS A 344 12.27 19.92 6.10
N ASP A 345 11.74 19.29 7.16
CA ASP A 345 10.41 18.70 7.17
C ASP A 345 9.40 19.66 7.80
N ASN A 346 8.32 19.97 7.11
CA ASN A 346 7.30 20.94 7.54
C ASN A 346 6.55 20.52 8.81
N TYR A 347 6.49 19.22 9.11
CA TYR A 347 5.85 18.72 10.32
C TYR A 347 6.79 18.83 11.53
N LEU A 348 8.07 18.48 11.34
CA LEU A 348 9.09 18.62 12.36
C LEU A 348 9.42 20.07 12.67
N ASP A 349 9.28 20.94 11.68
CA ASP A 349 9.63 22.37 11.74
C ASP A 349 11.08 22.60 12.24
N THR A 350 11.96 21.66 11.88
CA THR A 350 13.39 21.70 12.19
C THR A 350 14.17 20.94 11.11
N GLU A 351 15.46 21.21 11.04
CA GLU A 351 16.36 20.54 10.10
C GLU A 351 16.71 19.13 10.57
N TYR A 352 16.78 18.21 9.62
CA TYR A 352 17.23 16.84 9.84
C TYR A 352 18.40 16.49 8.91
N ASP A 353 19.49 16.01 9.47
CA ASP A 353 20.68 15.64 8.71
C ASP A 353 20.50 14.29 8.00
N LEU A 354 20.35 14.34 6.68
CA LEU A 354 20.24 13.17 5.80
C LEU A 354 21.59 12.76 5.19
N SER A 355 22.71 13.44 5.50
CA SER A 355 24.02 13.19 4.88
C SER A 355 24.56 11.79 5.12
N LYS A 356 24.10 11.12 6.19
CA LYS A 356 24.49 9.75 6.56
C LYS A 356 23.60 8.67 5.91
N VAL A 357 22.51 9.07 5.27
CA VAL A 357 21.56 8.15 4.61
C VAL A 357 22.11 7.78 3.24
N LEU A 358 22.16 6.49 2.93
CA LEU A 358 22.49 6.03 1.57
C LEU A 358 21.19 5.88 0.76
N PHE A 359 21.00 6.75 -0.20
CA PHE A 359 19.87 6.68 -1.12
C PHE A 359 20.23 5.84 -2.35
N ILE A 360 19.31 4.94 -2.75
CA ILE A 360 19.38 4.17 -3.99
C ILE A 360 18.05 4.36 -4.71
N ALA A 361 18.08 4.90 -5.92
CA ALA A 361 16.89 5.06 -6.74
C ALA A 361 16.65 3.83 -7.62
N THR A 362 15.38 3.55 -7.96
CA THR A 362 15.03 2.56 -8.97
C THR A 362 14.12 3.19 -10.03
N ALA A 363 14.28 2.76 -11.28
CA ALA A 363 13.46 3.20 -12.40
C ALA A 363 13.21 2.04 -13.38
N ASN A 364 12.12 2.12 -14.13
CA ASN A 364 11.88 1.21 -15.24
C ASN A 364 12.28 1.86 -16.57
N ASN A 365 12.10 3.18 -16.71
CA ASN A 365 12.41 3.92 -17.93
C ASN A 365 13.17 5.21 -17.62
N ILE A 366 14.39 5.32 -18.14
CA ILE A 366 15.25 6.52 -17.98
C ILE A 366 14.59 7.77 -18.57
N GLY A 367 13.88 7.64 -19.70
CA GLY A 367 13.29 8.76 -20.39
C GLY A 367 12.25 9.54 -19.61
N ASN A 368 11.66 8.90 -18.59
CA ASN A 368 10.64 9.51 -17.74
C ASN A 368 11.20 10.16 -16.45
N ILE A 369 12.50 9.97 -16.18
CA ILE A 369 13.14 10.60 -15.02
C ILE A 369 13.36 12.08 -15.32
N ASN A 370 13.03 12.94 -14.36
CA ASN A 370 13.34 14.37 -14.45
C ASN A 370 14.84 14.58 -14.74
N PRO A 371 15.22 15.35 -15.79
CA PRO A 371 16.61 15.54 -16.16
C PRO A 371 17.50 16.04 -15.01
N ALA A 372 17.00 16.97 -14.18
CA ALA A 372 17.73 17.49 -13.04
C ALA A 372 18.05 16.43 -11.98
N LEU A 373 17.14 15.46 -11.77
CA LEU A 373 17.39 14.31 -10.89
C LEU A 373 18.39 13.36 -11.51
N ARG A 374 18.25 13.08 -12.82
CA ARG A 374 19.13 12.16 -13.55
C ARG A 374 20.59 12.61 -13.54
N ASP A 375 20.83 13.91 -13.65
CA ASP A 375 22.18 14.47 -13.68
C ASP A 375 22.93 14.33 -12.33
N ARG A 376 22.21 14.02 -11.24
CA ARG A 376 22.75 13.74 -9.90
C ARG A 376 22.89 12.25 -9.58
N MET A 377 22.51 11.38 -10.54
CA MET A 377 22.48 9.94 -10.35
C MET A 377 23.51 9.23 -11.23
N GLU A 378 24.17 8.24 -10.68
CA GLU A 378 24.93 7.27 -11.44
C GLU A 378 23.99 6.15 -11.91
N MET A 379 23.82 6.05 -13.23
CA MET A 379 22.85 5.15 -13.86
C MET A 379 23.45 3.76 -14.10
N ILE A 380 22.91 2.76 -13.42
CA ILE A 380 23.31 1.35 -13.57
C ILE A 380 22.20 0.58 -14.29
N ASN A 381 22.50 0.07 -15.48
CA ASN A 381 21.56 -0.76 -16.24
C ASN A 381 21.49 -2.16 -15.70
N ILE A 382 20.28 -2.62 -15.38
CA ILE A 382 20.01 -4.01 -15.02
C ILE A 382 19.33 -4.69 -16.19
N PRO A 383 20.01 -5.58 -16.92
CA PRO A 383 19.42 -6.30 -18.04
C PRO A 383 18.33 -7.25 -17.55
N GLY A 384 17.40 -7.58 -18.46
CA GLY A 384 16.44 -8.65 -18.20
C GLY A 384 17.13 -10.00 -18.17
N TYR A 385 16.69 -10.87 -17.27
CA TYR A 385 17.19 -12.24 -17.19
C TYR A 385 16.85 -13.07 -18.43
N ILE A 386 17.81 -13.84 -18.92
CA ILE A 386 17.58 -14.88 -19.93
C ILE A 386 16.83 -16.07 -19.32
N LEU A 387 16.32 -16.97 -20.17
CA LEU A 387 15.47 -18.09 -19.71
C LEU A 387 16.22 -18.99 -18.72
N GLU A 388 17.48 -19.26 -18.97
CA GLU A 388 18.33 -20.12 -18.13
C GLU A 388 18.54 -19.52 -16.73
N GLU A 389 18.77 -18.22 -16.65
CA GLU A 389 18.89 -17.49 -15.39
C GLU A 389 17.58 -17.49 -14.61
N LYS A 390 16.43 -17.28 -15.28
CA LYS A 390 15.10 -17.35 -14.64
C LYS A 390 14.82 -18.72 -14.05
N VAL A 391 15.19 -19.80 -14.76
CA VAL A 391 15.05 -21.17 -14.25
C VAL A 391 15.91 -21.36 -12.99
N ARG A 392 17.16 -20.89 -13.01
CA ARG A 392 18.06 -21.00 -11.86
C ARG A 392 17.55 -20.22 -10.65
N ILE A 393 17.14 -18.96 -10.85
CA ILE A 393 16.53 -18.13 -9.80
C ILE A 393 15.27 -18.79 -9.24
N GLY A 394 14.46 -19.41 -10.10
CA GLY A 394 13.28 -20.16 -9.70
C GLY A 394 13.62 -21.38 -8.82
N LEU A 395 14.67 -22.12 -9.17
CA LEU A 395 15.15 -23.26 -8.38
C LEU A 395 15.71 -22.82 -7.02
N ASP A 396 16.52 -21.77 -6.98
CA ASP A 396 17.22 -21.35 -5.77
C ASP A 396 16.29 -20.64 -4.77
N HIS A 397 15.30 -19.86 -5.24
CA HIS A 397 14.45 -19.05 -4.37
C HIS A 397 12.98 -19.52 -4.25
N LEU A 398 12.35 -20.00 -5.33
CA LEU A 398 10.94 -20.40 -5.28
C LEU A 398 10.76 -21.83 -4.75
N LEU A 399 11.60 -22.78 -5.15
CA LEU A 399 11.51 -24.15 -4.64
C LEU A 399 11.92 -24.26 -3.17
N SER A 400 12.86 -23.44 -2.71
CA SER A 400 13.21 -23.40 -1.29
C SER A 400 12.05 -22.91 -0.43
N LEU A 401 11.25 -21.94 -0.91
CA LEU A 401 10.05 -21.46 -0.21
C LEU A 401 8.94 -22.52 -0.15
N ILE A 402 8.78 -23.33 -1.21
CA ILE A 402 7.81 -24.44 -1.22
C ILE A 402 8.20 -25.51 -0.21
N HIS A 403 9.48 -25.86 -0.11
CA HIS A 403 9.96 -26.84 0.88
C HIS A 403 9.85 -26.35 2.33
N ILE A 404 9.88 -25.04 2.58
CA ILE A 404 9.68 -24.47 3.93
C ILE A 404 8.19 -24.45 4.29
N SER A 405 7.28 -24.25 3.31
CA SER A 405 5.84 -24.17 3.54
C SER A 405 5.13 -25.54 3.58
N GLU A 406 5.73 -26.60 3.02
CA GLU A 406 5.26 -27.98 3.11
C GLU A 406 6.30 -28.84 3.83
N PRO A 407 6.24 -29.01 5.16
CA PRO A 407 7.04 -30.02 5.83
C PRO A 407 6.56 -31.39 5.31
N THR A 408 7.43 -32.05 4.54
CA THR A 408 7.23 -33.42 4.08
C THR A 408 6.79 -34.30 5.25
N ARG A 409 5.59 -34.87 5.10
CA ARG A 409 5.12 -35.99 5.93
C ARG A 409 5.95 -37.23 5.64
#